data_7d5d55555756f1dac1af259ad365d2ce
#
_entry.id   7d5d55555756f1dac1af259ad365d2ce
#
_cell.length_a   1.000
_cell.length_b   1.000
_cell.length_c   1.000
_cell.angle_alpha   90.00
_cell.angle_beta   90.00
_cell.angle_gamma   90.00
#
_symmetry.space_group_name_H-M   'P 1'
#
loop_
_entity.id
_entity.type
_entity.pdbx_description
1 polymer ?
#
loop_
_entity_poly.entity_id
_entity_poly.type
_entity_poly.pdbx_seq_one_letter_code
_entity_poly.pdbx_strand_id
1 'polypeptide(L)'
;MMMNTKRTKQELAYELAAALRGNVPANGVPFVAAEIAFVLSKIVNRYIPTAADFIEFIHGIECSIVLRDSLMRDLFPRVDMLLRMQGRYDEDTCRAMILECARHADLDNVNVPASIVPLISKLLSYKPGGVMADIACGHGVVLAQALADDVELTGEAVDINERSVLFTEMLIAPYKMRSGAYLRSAFDFIGDHMWKYDKVFCYPPFGMRMDRTFRWTEFQRMLPNAFEDVGAGCRSELLFTLATIAAMKEDGRAVVLLPEGALFNQMSGAVAARKYLLNSGYLDCVISLPERLLERTQIGVSLLVFARKDKRESVTMIDATSLGKKGRRFNTILGEDIEKIVNAAYGFRDDESWMEAHCKSVSCSEIREEGYDFSARRYFEKASLPKFSNSARFGDVLIETERGAAIASREMDDLVAHGKGVCYYLSPSHIDNGVISSDLPEMKELPRKIPELNAGDLILMRTGATSKIAVFEDDFDKPVVLSANLLVCRLKKDLVDPWFLKAFLESETGRTILSSIAIGSVIKSISLKSLGEMRIPLPPMEGQRAVARAFREKFDRMRKLRQELETVCREMTEVFK
;
A
#
# COMPACT_ATOMS: atom_id res chain seq x y z
N MET A 1 -0.76 -18.34 -50.22
CA MET A 1 -0.26 -17.06 -49.69
C MET A 1 -0.99 -16.83 -48.36
N MET A 2 -0.51 -17.44 -47.27
CA MET A 2 -1.12 -17.31 -45.94
C MET A 2 -0.42 -16.13 -45.25
N MET A 3 -1.17 -15.07 -44.97
CA MET A 3 -0.74 -13.98 -44.13
C MET A 3 -0.48 -14.54 -42.70
N ASN A 4 0.78 -14.68 -42.37
CA ASN A 4 1.22 -15.04 -41.02
C ASN A 4 1.20 -13.74 -40.17
N THR A 5 0.01 -13.35 -39.70
CA THR A 5 -0.09 -12.33 -38.68
C THR A 5 0.58 -12.91 -37.42
N LYS A 6 1.73 -12.35 -37.04
CA LYS A 6 2.41 -12.66 -35.79
C LYS A 6 1.43 -12.37 -34.64
N ARG A 7 0.79 -13.42 -34.14
CA ARG A 7 -0.08 -13.33 -32.95
C ARG A 7 0.74 -12.85 -31.77
N THR A 8 0.13 -12.02 -30.95
CA THR A 8 0.79 -11.55 -29.73
C THR A 8 0.92 -12.71 -28.75
N LYS A 9 1.96 -12.68 -27.91
CA LYS A 9 2.19 -13.69 -26.86
C LYS A 9 0.98 -13.83 -25.91
N GLN A 10 0.26 -12.75 -25.71
CA GLN A 10 -0.95 -12.67 -24.90
C GLN A 10 -2.13 -13.42 -25.58
N GLU A 11 -2.30 -13.26 -26.90
CA GLU A 11 -3.33 -13.98 -27.67
C GLU A 11 -3.13 -15.50 -27.58
N LEU A 12 -1.89 -15.97 -27.62
CA LEU A 12 -1.56 -17.39 -27.52
C LEU A 12 -1.87 -17.97 -26.13
N ALA A 13 -1.56 -17.25 -25.06
CA ALA A 13 -1.94 -17.65 -23.70
C ALA A 13 -3.46 -17.71 -23.52
N TYR A 14 -4.19 -16.76 -24.11
CA TYR A 14 -5.66 -16.77 -24.11
C TYR A 14 -6.25 -17.94 -24.91
N GLU A 15 -5.69 -18.29 -26.07
CA GLU A 15 -6.13 -19.45 -26.86
C GLU A 15 -5.96 -20.75 -26.07
N LEU A 16 -4.81 -20.91 -25.41
CA LEU A 16 -4.56 -22.09 -24.58
C LEU A 16 -5.53 -22.16 -23.40
N ALA A 17 -5.74 -21.05 -22.70
CA ALA A 17 -6.70 -20.96 -21.61
C ALA A 17 -8.14 -21.21 -22.08
N ALA A 18 -8.51 -20.74 -23.29
CA ALA A 18 -9.83 -20.99 -23.87
C ALA A 18 -10.06 -22.48 -24.17
N ALA A 19 -9.03 -23.18 -24.67
CA ALA A 19 -9.11 -24.63 -24.96
C ALA A 19 -9.29 -25.48 -23.68
N LEU A 20 -8.94 -24.97 -22.52
CA LEU A 20 -9.07 -25.66 -21.23
C LEU A 20 -10.42 -25.41 -20.54
N ARG A 21 -11.16 -24.37 -20.96
CA ARG A 21 -12.46 -24.02 -20.35
C ARG A 21 -13.45 -25.18 -20.49
N GLY A 22 -14.15 -25.46 -19.39
CA GLY A 22 -15.10 -26.59 -19.30
C GLY A 22 -14.47 -27.91 -18.86
N ASN A 23 -13.15 -28.09 -19.03
CA ASN A 23 -12.41 -29.29 -18.64
C ASN A 23 -11.50 -29.10 -17.42
N VAL A 24 -11.34 -27.85 -16.99
CA VAL A 24 -10.55 -27.43 -15.82
C VAL A 24 -11.34 -26.37 -15.05
N PRO A 25 -11.41 -26.44 -13.72
CA PRO A 25 -11.99 -25.36 -12.92
C PRO A 25 -11.39 -24.01 -13.28
N ALA A 26 -12.19 -22.95 -13.31
CA ALA A 26 -11.76 -21.63 -13.80
C ALA A 26 -10.49 -21.10 -13.12
N ASN A 27 -10.34 -21.32 -11.82
CA ASN A 27 -9.15 -20.94 -11.03
C ASN A 27 -7.91 -21.82 -11.30
N GLY A 28 -8.07 -22.96 -11.92
CA GLY A 28 -6.98 -23.87 -12.31
C GLY A 28 -6.49 -23.67 -13.74
N VAL A 29 -7.30 -23.01 -14.60
CA VAL A 29 -6.99 -22.85 -16.02
C VAL A 29 -5.62 -22.21 -16.28
N PRO A 30 -5.21 -21.09 -15.63
CA PRO A 30 -3.91 -20.50 -15.87
C PRO A 30 -2.75 -21.43 -15.47
N PHE A 31 -2.92 -22.20 -14.41
CA PHE A 31 -1.88 -23.11 -13.94
C PHE A 31 -1.68 -24.28 -14.93
N VAL A 32 -2.73 -24.97 -15.32
CA VAL A 32 -2.65 -26.06 -16.32
C VAL A 32 -2.16 -25.55 -17.68
N ALA A 33 -2.52 -24.32 -18.06
CA ALA A 33 -2.00 -23.70 -19.28
C ALA A 33 -0.49 -23.45 -19.20
N ALA A 34 0.03 -23.05 -18.03
CA ALA A 34 1.46 -22.90 -17.80
C ALA A 34 2.20 -24.24 -17.87
N GLU A 35 1.63 -25.30 -17.28
CA GLU A 35 2.17 -26.66 -17.37
C GLU A 35 2.26 -27.17 -18.82
N ILE A 36 1.22 -26.94 -19.61
CA ILE A 36 1.22 -27.27 -21.05
C ILE A 36 2.34 -26.49 -21.76
N ALA A 37 2.44 -25.17 -21.55
CA ALA A 37 3.48 -24.36 -22.16
C ALA A 37 4.89 -24.80 -21.72
N PHE A 38 5.04 -25.19 -20.46
CA PHE A 38 6.30 -25.73 -19.93
C PHE A 38 6.72 -27.02 -20.64
N VAL A 39 5.82 -28.00 -20.75
CA VAL A 39 6.12 -29.25 -21.46
C VAL A 39 6.40 -28.99 -22.93
N LEU A 40 5.62 -28.13 -23.60
CA LEU A 40 5.87 -27.76 -25.00
C LEU A 40 7.24 -27.10 -25.19
N SER A 41 7.73 -26.30 -24.23
CA SER A 41 9.08 -25.72 -24.28
C SER A 41 10.19 -26.76 -24.30
N LYS A 42 9.96 -27.93 -23.70
CA LYS A 42 10.93 -29.03 -23.63
C LYS A 42 10.99 -29.89 -24.88
N ILE A 43 10.01 -29.76 -25.77
CA ILE A 43 9.91 -30.55 -27.02
C ILE A 43 10.03 -29.71 -28.29
N VAL A 44 10.45 -28.48 -28.21
CA VAL A 44 10.53 -27.53 -29.36
C VAL A 44 11.24 -28.15 -30.57
N ASN A 45 12.32 -28.90 -30.34
CA ASN A 45 13.13 -29.54 -31.40
C ASN A 45 12.96 -31.05 -31.44
N ARG A 46 11.90 -31.61 -30.86
CA ARG A 46 11.66 -33.05 -30.77
C ARG A 46 10.22 -33.35 -31.13
N TYR A 47 10.04 -34.37 -31.98
CA TYR A 47 8.72 -34.90 -32.30
C TYR A 47 8.44 -36.17 -31.50
N ILE A 48 7.32 -36.25 -30.83
CA ILE A 48 6.90 -37.37 -30.02
C ILE A 48 5.68 -38.03 -30.70
N PRO A 49 5.80 -39.27 -31.18
CA PRO A 49 4.79 -39.82 -32.11
C PRO A 49 3.51 -40.32 -31.41
N THR A 50 3.61 -40.86 -30.20
CA THR A 50 2.46 -41.50 -29.54
C THR A 50 2.19 -40.94 -28.15
N ALA A 51 1.00 -41.19 -27.62
CA ALA A 51 0.63 -40.83 -26.26
C ALA A 51 1.50 -41.55 -25.21
N ALA A 52 1.90 -42.80 -25.47
CA ALA A 52 2.77 -43.55 -24.56
C ALA A 52 4.18 -42.89 -24.49
N ASP A 53 4.77 -42.59 -25.66
CA ASP A 53 6.06 -41.91 -25.73
C ASP A 53 6.01 -40.51 -25.06
N PHE A 54 4.85 -39.84 -25.16
CA PHE A 54 4.67 -38.53 -24.53
C PHE A 54 4.62 -38.61 -22.99
N ILE A 55 3.97 -39.63 -22.47
CA ILE A 55 3.91 -39.93 -21.02
C ILE A 55 5.30 -40.27 -20.51
N GLU A 56 6.04 -41.12 -21.23
CA GLU A 56 7.43 -41.47 -20.90
C GLU A 56 8.32 -40.21 -20.92
N PHE A 57 8.12 -39.34 -21.91
CA PHE A 57 8.82 -38.08 -22.00
C PHE A 57 8.54 -37.18 -20.78
N ILE A 58 7.26 -37.01 -20.34
CA ILE A 58 6.92 -36.22 -19.16
C ILE A 58 7.62 -36.80 -17.92
N HIS A 59 7.65 -38.11 -17.75
CA HIS A 59 8.38 -38.74 -16.65
C HIS A 59 9.89 -38.44 -16.68
N GLY A 60 10.47 -38.29 -17.85
CA GLY A 60 11.87 -37.99 -18.07
C GLY A 60 12.22 -36.50 -17.95
N ILE A 61 11.26 -35.59 -17.80
CA ILE A 61 11.52 -34.17 -17.61
C ILE A 61 12.27 -33.96 -16.30
N GLU A 62 13.36 -33.24 -16.39
CA GLU A 62 14.18 -32.88 -15.25
C GLU A 62 13.57 -31.72 -14.49
N CYS A 63 12.82 -32.02 -13.42
CA CYS A 63 12.11 -31.09 -12.54
C CYS A 63 11.97 -31.72 -11.15
N SER A 64 11.43 -30.95 -10.19
CA SER A 64 11.11 -31.49 -8.87
C SER A 64 10.08 -32.65 -8.95
N ILE A 65 10.08 -33.50 -7.94
CA ILE A 65 9.07 -34.58 -7.84
C ILE A 65 7.67 -33.98 -7.79
N VAL A 66 7.48 -32.89 -7.04
CA VAL A 66 6.18 -32.22 -6.88
C VAL A 66 5.67 -31.68 -8.22
N LEU A 67 6.53 -31.04 -9.02
CA LEU A 67 6.16 -30.57 -10.37
C LEU A 67 5.85 -31.75 -11.29
N ARG A 68 6.66 -32.81 -11.25
CA ARG A 68 6.42 -34.02 -12.05
C ARG A 68 5.07 -34.65 -11.74
N ASP A 69 4.72 -34.79 -10.47
CA ASP A 69 3.44 -35.35 -10.04
C ASP A 69 2.28 -34.45 -10.49
N SER A 70 2.46 -33.14 -10.45
CA SER A 70 1.50 -32.18 -10.97
C SER A 70 1.30 -32.33 -12.48
N LEU A 71 2.39 -32.35 -13.26
CA LEU A 71 2.35 -32.54 -14.70
C LEU A 71 1.64 -33.86 -15.08
N MET A 72 1.93 -34.94 -14.39
CA MET A 72 1.28 -36.23 -14.63
C MET A 72 -0.21 -36.19 -14.33
N ARG A 73 -0.60 -35.61 -13.20
CA ARG A 73 -1.99 -35.49 -12.80
C ARG A 73 -2.81 -34.64 -13.78
N ASP A 74 -2.26 -33.50 -14.18
CA ASP A 74 -3.00 -32.49 -14.92
C ASP A 74 -2.89 -32.65 -16.44
N LEU A 75 -1.81 -33.23 -16.96
CA LEU A 75 -1.57 -33.37 -18.38
C LEU A 75 -1.86 -34.76 -18.94
N PHE A 76 -1.83 -35.80 -18.12
CA PHE A 76 -2.18 -37.17 -18.58
C PHE A 76 -3.55 -37.24 -19.31
N PRO A 77 -4.64 -36.61 -18.79
CA PRO A 77 -5.91 -36.58 -19.48
C PRO A 77 -5.91 -35.76 -20.77
N ARG A 78 -4.83 -35.02 -21.06
CA ARG A 78 -4.71 -34.03 -22.15
C ARG A 78 -3.61 -34.35 -23.15
N VAL A 79 -3.05 -35.56 -23.11
CA VAL A 79 -1.92 -35.96 -23.97
C VAL A 79 -2.26 -35.79 -25.45
N ASP A 80 -3.48 -36.12 -25.90
CA ASP A 80 -3.88 -35.89 -27.27
C ASP A 80 -3.87 -34.41 -27.69
N MET A 81 -4.17 -33.52 -26.78
CA MET A 81 -4.07 -32.07 -27.00
C MET A 81 -2.61 -31.67 -27.17
N LEU A 82 -1.71 -32.12 -26.30
CA LEU A 82 -0.28 -31.87 -26.35
C LEU A 82 0.34 -32.39 -27.65
N LEU A 83 0.00 -33.58 -28.09
CA LEU A 83 0.45 -34.15 -29.37
C LEU A 83 0.06 -33.28 -30.57
N ARG A 84 -1.13 -32.67 -30.55
CA ARG A 84 -1.58 -31.74 -31.61
C ARG A 84 -0.91 -30.39 -31.55
N MET A 85 -0.35 -29.98 -30.39
CA MET A 85 0.27 -28.68 -30.18
C MET A 85 1.78 -28.69 -30.36
N GLN A 86 2.44 -29.86 -30.32
CA GLN A 86 3.89 -29.95 -30.47
C GLN A 86 4.37 -29.32 -31.78
N GLY A 87 5.53 -28.68 -31.76
CA GLY A 87 6.13 -27.99 -32.90
C GLY A 87 5.45 -26.69 -33.34
N ARG A 88 4.39 -26.24 -32.61
CA ARG A 88 3.71 -24.99 -32.94
C ARG A 88 4.36 -23.73 -32.37
N TYR A 89 5.14 -23.87 -31.31
CA TYR A 89 5.71 -22.76 -30.55
C TYR A 89 7.20 -22.98 -30.33
N ASP A 90 7.97 -21.91 -30.37
CA ASP A 90 9.37 -21.89 -29.93
C ASP A 90 9.46 -21.77 -28.38
N GLU A 91 10.65 -21.94 -27.85
CA GLU A 91 10.90 -21.91 -26.42
C GLU A 91 10.57 -20.53 -25.79
N ASP A 92 10.94 -19.44 -26.47
CA ASP A 92 10.68 -18.08 -26.02
C ASP A 92 9.17 -17.79 -25.94
N THR A 93 8.42 -18.28 -26.93
CA THR A 93 6.97 -18.19 -26.93
C THR A 93 6.34 -18.97 -25.78
N CYS A 94 6.78 -20.21 -25.54
CA CYS A 94 6.32 -21.02 -24.42
C CYS A 94 6.61 -20.35 -23.08
N ARG A 95 7.82 -19.83 -22.90
CA ARG A 95 8.23 -19.10 -21.70
C ARG A 95 7.37 -17.86 -21.47
N ALA A 96 7.10 -17.11 -22.51
CA ALA A 96 6.21 -15.93 -22.44
C ALA A 96 4.76 -16.32 -22.08
N MET A 97 4.29 -17.47 -22.54
CA MET A 97 2.98 -18.02 -22.16
C MET A 97 2.92 -18.39 -20.67
N ILE A 98 3.98 -19.03 -20.14
CA ILE A 98 4.07 -19.34 -18.70
C ILE A 98 4.00 -18.04 -17.88
N LEU A 99 4.76 -17.02 -18.27
CA LEU A 99 4.77 -15.73 -17.60
C LEU A 99 3.40 -15.04 -17.62
N GLU A 100 2.72 -15.09 -18.76
CA GLU A 100 1.37 -14.52 -18.89
C GLU A 100 0.34 -15.31 -18.07
N CYS A 101 0.45 -16.63 -18.03
CA CYS A 101 -0.38 -17.48 -17.17
C CYS A 101 -0.13 -17.17 -15.69
N ALA A 102 1.12 -16.98 -15.29
CA ALA A 102 1.50 -16.58 -13.92
C ALA A 102 0.86 -15.25 -13.51
N ARG A 103 0.80 -14.26 -14.43
CA ARG A 103 0.16 -12.96 -14.20
C ARG A 103 -1.35 -13.07 -14.02
N HIS A 104 -1.99 -14.01 -14.72
CA HIS A 104 -3.45 -14.20 -14.69
C HIS A 104 -3.91 -15.26 -13.68
N ALA A 105 -3.00 -16.00 -13.07
CA ALA A 105 -3.34 -16.95 -12.02
C ALA A 105 -3.96 -16.21 -10.83
N ASP A 106 -5.17 -16.62 -10.48
CA ASP A 106 -6.01 -15.96 -9.48
C ASP A 106 -5.63 -16.42 -8.07
N LEU A 107 -4.49 -15.97 -7.58
CA LEU A 107 -4.02 -16.25 -6.23
C LEU A 107 -3.82 -14.91 -5.52
N ASP A 108 -4.59 -14.67 -4.52
CA ASP A 108 -4.53 -13.68 -3.41
C ASP A 108 -3.47 -12.54 -3.46
N ASN A 109 -3.37 -11.81 -4.59
CA ASN A 109 -2.39 -10.71 -4.80
C ASN A 109 -0.90 -11.09 -4.63
N VAL A 110 -0.53 -12.31 -4.95
CA VAL A 110 0.86 -12.82 -4.84
C VAL A 110 1.80 -12.31 -5.94
N ASN A 111 1.28 -11.64 -6.96
CA ASN A 111 2.08 -11.19 -8.08
C ASN A 111 2.54 -9.74 -7.95
N VAL A 112 3.82 -9.53 -8.17
CA VAL A 112 4.39 -8.19 -8.38
C VAL A 112 3.85 -7.64 -9.71
N PRO A 113 3.33 -6.39 -9.75
CA PRO A 113 2.87 -5.77 -10.99
C PRO A 113 3.95 -5.79 -12.07
N ALA A 114 3.59 -6.23 -13.26
CA ALA A 114 4.55 -6.43 -14.35
C ALA A 114 5.37 -5.17 -14.69
N SER A 115 4.77 -3.97 -14.53
CA SER A 115 5.43 -2.70 -14.83
C SER A 115 6.54 -2.33 -13.84
N ILE A 116 6.56 -2.90 -12.62
CA ILE A 116 7.60 -2.60 -11.62
C ILE A 116 8.63 -3.71 -11.47
N VAL A 117 8.44 -4.87 -12.11
CA VAL A 117 9.44 -5.96 -12.08
C VAL A 117 10.80 -5.50 -12.61
N PRO A 118 10.90 -4.78 -13.75
CA PRO A 118 12.18 -4.26 -14.23
C PRO A 118 12.80 -3.22 -13.28
N LEU A 119 11.98 -2.40 -12.60
CA LEU A 119 12.46 -1.46 -11.60
C LEU A 119 13.13 -2.19 -10.43
N ILE A 120 12.48 -3.22 -9.91
CA ILE A 120 13.01 -4.02 -8.79
C ILE A 120 14.30 -4.73 -9.21
N SER A 121 14.32 -5.36 -10.40
CA SER A 121 15.52 -6.02 -10.94
C SER A 121 16.69 -5.03 -11.02
N LYS A 122 16.49 -3.83 -11.57
CA LYS A 122 17.52 -2.79 -11.66
C LYS A 122 17.97 -2.28 -10.30
N LEU A 123 17.07 -2.08 -9.34
CA LEU A 123 17.44 -1.67 -7.97
C LEU A 123 18.28 -2.73 -7.24
N LEU A 124 18.16 -4.00 -7.59
CA LEU A 124 18.97 -5.10 -7.07
C LEU A 124 20.30 -5.29 -7.84
N SER A 125 20.37 -4.83 -9.10
CA SER A 125 21.50 -5.07 -10.01
C SER A 125 22.65 -4.07 -9.83
N TYR A 126 22.96 -3.69 -8.59
CA TYR A 126 24.06 -2.75 -8.27
C TYR A 126 25.46 -3.31 -8.53
N LYS A 127 25.58 -4.64 -8.59
CA LYS A 127 26.77 -5.40 -8.99
C LYS A 127 26.32 -6.60 -9.81
N PRO A 128 27.06 -7.02 -10.85
CA PRO A 128 26.77 -8.24 -11.56
C PRO A 128 27.03 -9.48 -10.70
N GLY A 129 26.33 -10.57 -11.01
CA GLY A 129 26.48 -11.86 -10.33
C GLY A 129 25.97 -11.89 -8.89
N GLY A 130 26.55 -12.80 -8.12
CA GLY A 130 26.18 -13.04 -6.73
C GLY A 130 25.00 -14.01 -6.55
N VAL A 131 24.52 -14.11 -5.31
CA VAL A 131 23.40 -14.99 -4.94
C VAL A 131 22.21 -14.13 -4.54
N MET A 132 21.06 -14.34 -5.21
CA MET A 132 19.80 -13.67 -4.90
C MET A 132 18.84 -14.60 -4.16
N ALA A 133 18.13 -14.07 -3.15
CA ALA A 133 16.95 -14.71 -2.59
C ALA A 133 15.70 -13.92 -2.92
N ASP A 134 14.62 -14.62 -3.31
CA ASP A 134 13.25 -14.10 -3.41
C ASP A 134 12.43 -14.77 -2.31
N ILE A 135 12.22 -14.06 -1.21
CA ILE A 135 11.55 -14.57 -0.01
C ILE A 135 10.07 -14.17 -0.02
N ALA A 136 9.16 -15.12 -0.07
CA ALA A 136 7.75 -14.99 -0.44
C ALA A 136 7.62 -14.66 -1.95
N CYS A 137 8.18 -15.54 -2.77
CA CYS A 137 8.40 -15.30 -4.20
C CYS A 137 7.10 -15.26 -5.04
N GLY A 138 5.98 -15.71 -4.48
CA GLY A 138 4.77 -15.89 -5.28
C GLY A 138 5.07 -16.72 -6.53
N HIS A 139 4.76 -16.21 -7.71
CA HIS A 139 5.05 -16.92 -8.96
C HIS A 139 6.48 -16.70 -9.50
N GLY A 140 7.39 -16.12 -8.73
CA GLY A 140 8.82 -16.03 -9.06
C GLY A 140 9.18 -15.07 -10.19
N VAL A 141 8.31 -14.14 -10.56
CA VAL A 141 8.50 -13.26 -11.72
C VAL A 141 9.71 -12.32 -11.57
N VAL A 142 10.01 -11.89 -10.33
CA VAL A 142 11.17 -11.01 -10.06
C VAL A 142 12.48 -11.78 -10.18
N LEU A 143 12.57 -12.97 -9.59
CA LEU A 143 13.75 -13.81 -9.72
C LEU A 143 13.99 -14.23 -11.18
N ALA A 144 12.94 -14.63 -11.91
CA ALA A 144 13.05 -15.00 -13.32
C ALA A 144 13.54 -13.83 -14.19
N GLN A 145 13.12 -12.60 -13.90
CA GLN A 145 13.61 -11.40 -14.57
C GLN A 145 15.08 -11.13 -14.23
N ALA A 146 15.43 -11.16 -12.95
CA ALA A 146 16.81 -10.92 -12.51
C ALA A 146 17.80 -11.93 -13.11
N LEU A 147 17.43 -13.24 -13.18
CA LEU A 147 18.23 -14.29 -13.83
C LEU A 147 18.35 -14.11 -15.35
N ALA A 148 17.34 -13.49 -15.98
CA ALA A 148 17.40 -13.16 -17.41
C ALA A 148 18.31 -11.96 -17.69
N ASP A 149 18.32 -10.98 -16.79
CA ASP A 149 19.10 -9.75 -16.94
C ASP A 149 20.59 -9.97 -16.61
N ASP A 150 20.91 -10.96 -15.76
CA ASP A 150 22.25 -11.21 -15.25
C ASP A 150 22.64 -12.70 -15.37
N VAL A 151 23.55 -13.00 -16.30
CA VAL A 151 23.97 -14.38 -16.58
C VAL A 151 24.86 -15.00 -15.49
N GLU A 152 25.46 -14.19 -14.65
CA GLU A 152 26.32 -14.64 -13.54
C GLU A 152 25.52 -14.80 -12.24
N LEU A 153 24.28 -14.32 -12.20
CA LEU A 153 23.43 -14.39 -11.02
C LEU A 153 23.00 -15.83 -10.75
N THR A 154 23.08 -16.23 -9.47
CA THR A 154 22.44 -17.45 -8.96
C THR A 154 21.27 -17.04 -8.08
N GLY A 155 20.24 -17.90 -7.94
CA GLY A 155 19.06 -17.49 -7.22
C GLY A 155 18.28 -18.60 -6.53
N GLU A 156 17.71 -18.28 -5.40
CA GLU A 156 16.86 -19.16 -4.61
C GLU A 156 15.52 -18.44 -4.33
N ALA A 157 14.42 -19.13 -4.56
CA ALA A 157 13.08 -18.64 -4.30
C ALA A 157 12.39 -19.52 -3.25
N VAL A 158 11.61 -18.91 -2.38
CA VAL A 158 10.84 -19.65 -1.36
C VAL A 158 9.43 -19.09 -1.22
N ASP A 159 8.48 -20.01 -1.14
CA ASP A 159 7.10 -19.69 -0.82
C ASP A 159 6.47 -20.83 -0.03
N ILE A 160 5.43 -20.53 0.75
CA ILE A 160 4.64 -21.53 1.49
C ILE A 160 3.53 -22.14 0.62
N ASN A 161 3.19 -21.49 -0.49
CA ASN A 161 2.16 -21.92 -1.42
C ASN A 161 2.75 -22.83 -2.51
N GLU A 162 2.32 -24.08 -2.55
CA GLU A 162 2.79 -25.09 -3.52
C GLU A 162 2.65 -24.62 -4.98
N ARG A 163 1.49 -24.05 -5.35
CA ARG A 163 1.28 -23.57 -6.73
C ARG A 163 2.22 -22.43 -7.09
N SER A 164 2.50 -21.53 -6.16
CA SER A 164 3.47 -20.46 -6.34
C SER A 164 4.86 -21.03 -6.64
N VAL A 165 5.28 -22.01 -5.86
CA VAL A 165 6.57 -22.68 -6.07
C VAL A 165 6.64 -23.38 -7.42
N LEU A 166 5.58 -24.08 -7.83
CA LEU A 166 5.52 -24.75 -9.14
C LEU A 166 5.57 -23.77 -10.32
N PHE A 167 4.86 -22.63 -10.24
CA PHE A 167 5.02 -21.55 -11.23
C PHE A 167 6.44 -21.01 -11.28
N THR A 168 7.03 -20.77 -10.11
CA THR A 168 8.42 -20.31 -10.01
C THR A 168 9.36 -21.30 -10.66
N GLU A 169 9.24 -22.61 -10.34
CA GLU A 169 10.06 -23.66 -10.92
C GLU A 169 9.98 -23.69 -12.46
N MET A 170 8.76 -23.60 -13.01
CA MET A 170 8.57 -23.54 -14.46
C MET A 170 9.21 -22.29 -15.10
N LEU A 171 9.11 -21.13 -14.45
CA LEU A 171 9.69 -19.88 -14.96
C LEU A 171 11.22 -19.85 -14.90
N ILE A 172 11.82 -20.39 -13.83
CA ILE A 172 13.29 -20.42 -13.67
C ILE A 172 13.95 -21.66 -14.28
N ALA A 173 13.17 -22.59 -14.83
CA ALA A 173 13.68 -23.84 -15.42
C ALA A 173 14.83 -23.65 -16.44
N PRO A 174 14.88 -22.60 -17.28
CA PRO A 174 16.02 -22.32 -18.15
C PRO A 174 17.32 -22.05 -17.38
N TYR A 175 17.20 -21.69 -16.10
CA TYR A 175 18.32 -21.33 -15.21
C TYR A 175 18.57 -22.36 -14.11
N LYS A 176 18.03 -23.58 -14.22
CA LYS A 176 18.06 -24.62 -13.18
C LYS A 176 19.45 -24.95 -12.62
N MET A 177 20.49 -24.77 -13.44
CA MET A 177 21.89 -25.01 -13.01
C MET A 177 22.40 -23.98 -11.99
N ARG A 178 21.69 -22.86 -11.85
CA ARG A 178 22.05 -21.73 -10.99
C ARG A 178 20.87 -21.16 -10.19
N SER A 179 19.73 -21.87 -10.16
CA SER A 179 18.54 -21.42 -9.43
C SER A 179 17.70 -22.58 -8.90
N GLY A 180 16.97 -22.33 -7.81
CA GLY A 180 16.05 -23.28 -7.19
C GLY A 180 14.81 -22.61 -6.58
N ALA A 181 13.73 -23.38 -6.48
CA ALA A 181 12.49 -22.97 -5.82
C ALA A 181 12.14 -23.96 -4.71
N TYR A 182 11.73 -23.46 -3.55
CA TYR A 182 11.53 -24.24 -2.34
C TYR A 182 10.17 -24.02 -1.72
N LEU A 183 9.43 -25.11 -1.47
CA LEU A 183 8.18 -25.10 -0.73
C LEU A 183 8.48 -25.10 0.77
N ARG A 184 8.56 -23.91 1.36
CA ARG A 184 8.99 -23.73 2.75
C ARG A 184 8.52 -22.39 3.31
N SER A 185 8.40 -22.28 4.65
CA SER A 185 8.25 -20.98 5.30
C SER A 185 9.48 -20.11 5.06
N ALA A 186 9.28 -18.84 4.70
CA ALA A 186 10.36 -17.88 4.53
C ALA A 186 11.24 -17.74 5.79
N PHE A 187 10.62 -17.78 6.96
CA PHE A 187 11.34 -17.64 8.24
C PHE A 187 12.25 -18.85 8.53
N ASP A 188 11.74 -20.06 8.30
CA ASP A 188 12.55 -21.29 8.48
C ASP A 188 13.68 -21.34 7.46
N PHE A 189 13.39 -20.93 6.21
CA PHE A 189 14.38 -20.87 5.16
C PHE A 189 15.51 -19.89 5.48
N ILE A 190 15.17 -18.68 5.94
CA ILE A 190 16.17 -17.67 6.30
C ILE A 190 16.92 -18.09 7.57
N GLY A 191 16.27 -18.75 8.52
CA GLY A 191 16.92 -19.27 9.73
C GLY A 191 18.12 -20.14 9.43
N ASP A 192 18.06 -20.93 8.34
CA ASP A 192 19.16 -21.78 7.86
C ASP A 192 20.16 -21.02 6.95
N HIS A 193 19.80 -19.83 6.46
CA HIS A 193 20.52 -19.09 5.42
C HIS A 193 20.79 -17.63 5.80
N MET A 194 21.04 -17.35 7.06
CA MET A 194 21.37 -16.00 7.53
C MET A 194 22.63 -15.46 6.87
N TRP A 195 22.62 -14.18 6.51
CA TRP A 195 23.78 -13.47 5.96
C TRP A 195 24.39 -14.11 4.69
N LYS A 196 23.56 -14.80 3.92
CA LYS A 196 24.00 -15.59 2.76
C LYS A 196 23.91 -14.83 1.44
N TYR A 197 22.96 -13.89 1.28
CA TYR A 197 22.59 -13.39 -0.03
C TYR A 197 23.15 -12.01 -0.33
N ASP A 198 23.67 -11.86 -1.53
CA ASP A 198 24.13 -10.57 -2.06
C ASP A 198 22.93 -9.66 -2.40
N LYS A 199 21.85 -10.28 -2.88
CA LYS A 199 20.62 -9.60 -3.28
C LYS A 199 19.42 -10.28 -2.63
N VAL A 200 18.50 -9.49 -2.05
CA VAL A 200 17.27 -10.05 -1.45
C VAL A 200 16.08 -9.27 -1.92
N PHE A 201 15.08 -9.96 -2.42
CA PHE A 201 13.77 -9.38 -2.70
C PHE A 201 12.72 -9.96 -1.76
N CYS A 202 11.74 -9.15 -1.40
CA CYS A 202 10.58 -9.60 -0.67
C CYS A 202 9.33 -8.79 -1.06
N TYR A 203 8.27 -9.50 -1.39
CA TYR A 203 6.92 -8.96 -1.46
C TYR A 203 6.05 -9.72 -0.46
N PRO A 204 5.98 -9.26 0.79
CA PRO A 204 5.30 -9.98 1.86
C PRO A 204 3.78 -9.99 1.68
N PRO A 205 3.06 -10.98 2.24
CA PRO A 205 1.61 -10.93 2.30
C PRO A 205 1.14 -9.74 3.14
N PHE A 206 0.17 -8.96 2.61
CA PHE A 206 -0.32 -7.75 3.27
C PHE A 206 -1.38 -8.05 4.32
N GLY A 207 -1.29 -7.37 5.46
CA GLY A 207 -2.30 -7.38 6.52
C GLY A 207 -2.40 -8.67 7.32
N MET A 208 -1.58 -9.66 7.03
CA MET A 208 -1.60 -10.94 7.73
C MET A 208 -1.15 -10.75 9.18
N ARG A 209 -1.93 -11.32 10.11
CA ARG A 209 -1.51 -11.44 11.51
C ARG A 209 -0.72 -12.73 11.67
N MET A 210 0.44 -12.63 12.30
CA MET A 210 1.20 -13.83 12.62
C MET A 210 0.44 -14.66 13.65
N ASP A 211 0.38 -15.97 13.43
CA ASP A 211 -0.25 -16.92 14.32
C ASP A 211 0.46 -16.92 15.70
N ARG A 212 -0.27 -17.29 16.74
CA ARG A 212 0.27 -17.50 18.10
C ARG A 212 1.32 -18.60 18.16
N THR A 213 1.33 -19.51 17.18
CA THR A 213 2.33 -20.57 17.02
C THR A 213 3.62 -20.09 16.37
N PHE A 214 3.68 -18.84 15.89
CA PHE A 214 4.90 -18.28 15.30
C PHE A 214 6.06 -18.33 16.32
N ARG A 215 7.17 -18.91 15.90
CA ARG A 215 8.34 -19.14 16.76
C ARG A 215 9.15 -17.85 16.93
N TRP A 216 8.66 -16.98 17.79
CA TRP A 216 9.34 -15.73 18.13
C TRP A 216 10.79 -15.94 18.58
N THR A 217 11.06 -17.05 19.29
CA THR A 217 12.41 -17.38 19.78
C THR A 217 13.43 -17.62 18.67
N GLU A 218 13.04 -18.24 17.56
CA GLU A 218 13.92 -18.41 16.40
C GLU A 218 14.17 -17.09 15.70
N PHE A 219 13.13 -16.31 15.53
CA PHE A 219 13.22 -14.99 14.95
C PHE A 219 14.04 -14.01 15.81
N GLN A 220 13.92 -14.08 17.14
CA GLN A 220 14.77 -13.34 18.08
C GLN A 220 16.27 -13.70 17.94
N ARG A 221 16.60 -14.94 17.60
CA ARG A 221 17.98 -15.34 17.32
C ARG A 221 18.53 -14.73 16.03
N MET A 222 17.66 -14.50 15.03
CA MET A 222 18.05 -13.86 13.77
C MET A 222 18.46 -12.40 13.97
N LEU A 223 17.77 -11.70 14.86
CA LEU A 223 17.95 -10.27 15.10
C LEU A 223 17.79 -9.95 16.59
N PRO A 224 18.75 -10.31 17.45
CA PRO A 224 18.60 -10.27 18.91
C PRO A 224 18.23 -8.88 19.46
N ASN A 225 18.67 -7.80 18.81
CA ASN A 225 18.39 -6.43 19.24
C ASN A 225 17.09 -5.83 18.66
N ALA A 226 16.39 -6.56 17.77
CA ALA A 226 15.15 -6.08 17.14
C ALA A 226 13.91 -6.29 18.02
N PHE A 227 13.97 -7.21 19.00
CA PHE A 227 12.80 -7.90 19.51
C PHE A 227 12.35 -7.58 20.90
N GLU A 228 13.10 -6.87 21.71
CA GLU A 228 12.60 -6.46 23.03
C GLU A 228 11.29 -5.66 22.92
N ASP A 229 11.07 -4.96 21.80
CA ASP A 229 9.94 -4.08 21.60
C ASP A 229 8.93 -4.53 20.50
N VAL A 230 9.30 -5.44 19.59
CA VAL A 230 8.48 -5.77 18.39
C VAL A 230 7.28 -6.69 18.70
N GLY A 231 7.20 -7.32 19.83
CA GLY A 231 6.07 -8.12 20.35
C GLY A 231 4.97 -8.59 19.36
N ALA A 232 3.97 -9.29 19.86
CA ALA A 232 2.86 -9.87 19.09
C ALA A 232 1.94 -8.87 18.32
N GLY A 233 2.23 -7.58 18.33
CA GLY A 233 1.45 -6.53 17.65
C GLY A 233 1.97 -6.14 16.26
N CYS A 234 3.11 -6.68 15.81
CA CYS A 234 3.65 -6.39 14.49
C CYS A 234 2.93 -7.21 13.42
N ARG A 235 2.65 -6.59 12.27
CA ARG A 235 2.08 -7.29 11.12
C ARG A 235 3.18 -7.95 10.29
N SER A 236 2.78 -8.92 9.45
CA SER A 236 3.66 -9.68 8.57
C SER A 236 4.61 -8.82 7.76
N GLU A 237 4.16 -7.70 7.21
CA GLU A 237 4.94 -6.86 6.29
C GLU A 237 6.29 -6.45 6.87
N LEU A 238 6.28 -5.94 8.11
CA LEU A 238 7.51 -5.50 8.77
C LEU A 238 8.34 -6.68 9.32
N LEU A 239 7.71 -7.78 9.69
CA LEU A 239 8.42 -9.00 10.09
C LEU A 239 9.19 -9.62 8.91
N PHE A 240 8.59 -9.70 7.74
CA PHE A 240 9.27 -10.13 6.52
C PHE A 240 10.40 -9.15 6.12
N THR A 241 10.19 -7.84 6.35
CA THR A 241 11.26 -6.85 6.12
C THR A 241 12.46 -7.09 7.03
N LEU A 242 12.24 -7.39 8.30
CA LEU A 242 13.30 -7.75 9.23
C LEU A 242 14.01 -9.05 8.81
N ALA A 243 13.24 -10.06 8.39
CA ALA A 243 13.79 -11.32 7.87
C ALA A 243 14.64 -11.09 6.59
N THR A 244 14.20 -10.19 5.70
CA THR A 244 14.94 -9.78 4.51
C THR A 244 16.33 -9.23 4.86
N ILE A 245 16.41 -8.38 5.89
CA ILE A 245 17.70 -7.85 6.37
C ILE A 245 18.57 -8.96 6.98
N ALA A 246 17.96 -9.91 7.72
CA ALA A 246 18.71 -11.04 8.28
C ALA A 246 19.31 -11.96 7.21
N ALA A 247 18.67 -12.07 6.05
CA ALA A 247 19.16 -12.86 4.92
C ALA A 247 20.32 -12.19 4.16
N MET A 248 20.41 -10.85 4.22
CA MET A 248 21.32 -10.03 3.42
C MET A 248 22.75 -10.07 3.96
N LYS A 249 23.76 -10.27 3.11
CA LYS A 249 25.20 -10.17 3.42
C LYS A 249 25.58 -8.76 3.87
N GLU A 250 26.78 -8.62 4.41
CA GLU A 250 27.30 -7.34 4.90
C GLU A 250 27.40 -6.26 3.82
N ASP A 251 27.78 -6.61 2.61
CA ASP A 251 27.81 -5.73 1.43
C ASP A 251 26.62 -5.96 0.48
N GLY A 252 25.58 -6.62 0.97
CA GLY A 252 24.39 -6.97 0.21
C GLY A 252 23.43 -5.79 0.01
N ARG A 253 22.46 -6.00 -0.87
CA ARG A 253 21.37 -5.08 -1.15
C ARG A 253 20.01 -5.80 -1.12
N ALA A 254 19.02 -5.17 -0.54
CA ALA A 254 17.67 -5.72 -0.52
C ALA A 254 16.63 -4.70 -0.97
N VAL A 255 15.56 -5.22 -1.56
CA VAL A 255 14.39 -4.42 -1.97
C VAL A 255 13.13 -5.09 -1.41
N VAL A 256 12.30 -4.32 -0.72
CA VAL A 256 11.05 -4.82 -0.15
C VAL A 256 9.90 -3.97 -0.66
N LEU A 257 8.87 -4.60 -1.21
CA LEU A 257 7.64 -3.94 -1.65
C LEU A 257 6.63 -3.97 -0.51
N LEU A 258 6.27 -2.80 0.02
CA LEU A 258 5.37 -2.66 1.16
C LEU A 258 4.13 -1.82 0.84
N PRO A 259 2.99 -2.08 1.50
CA PRO A 259 1.86 -1.16 1.48
C PRO A 259 2.24 0.11 2.27
N GLU A 260 1.82 1.26 1.80
CA GLU A 260 2.11 2.54 2.47
C GLU A 260 1.72 2.54 3.96
N GLY A 261 0.63 1.85 4.31
CA GLY A 261 0.20 1.71 5.70
C GLY A 261 1.25 1.14 6.65
N ALA A 262 2.18 0.32 6.18
CA ALA A 262 3.28 -0.22 6.99
C ALA A 262 4.32 0.85 7.35
N LEU A 263 4.45 1.91 6.53
CA LEU A 263 5.46 2.95 6.68
C LEU A 263 5.16 3.94 7.80
N PHE A 264 3.88 4.11 8.16
CA PHE A 264 3.45 5.10 9.14
C PHE A 264 2.55 4.55 10.26
N ASN A 265 2.23 3.26 10.27
CA ASN A 265 1.39 2.65 11.30
C ASN A 265 1.95 2.92 12.70
N GLN A 266 1.10 3.44 13.62
CA GLN A 266 1.49 3.82 14.97
C GLN A 266 1.29 2.72 16.03
N MET A 267 0.97 1.49 15.63
CA MET A 267 0.99 0.35 16.56
C MET A 267 2.42 0.13 17.10
N SER A 268 2.54 -0.15 18.39
CA SER A 268 3.84 -0.24 19.09
C SER A 268 4.83 -1.17 18.38
N GLY A 269 4.41 -2.36 17.98
CA GLY A 269 5.26 -3.30 17.25
C GLY A 269 5.71 -2.79 15.87
N ALA A 270 4.85 -2.03 15.16
CA ALA A 270 5.21 -1.45 13.87
C ALA A 270 6.23 -0.30 14.03
N VAL A 271 6.05 0.52 15.06
CA VAL A 271 7.02 1.59 15.38
C VAL A 271 8.35 0.98 15.80
N ALA A 272 8.34 -0.06 16.65
CA ALA A 272 9.55 -0.76 17.08
C ALA A 272 10.33 -1.37 15.91
N ALA A 273 9.64 -2.01 14.97
CA ALA A 273 10.28 -2.55 13.77
C ALA A 273 10.93 -1.44 12.92
N ARG A 274 10.24 -0.32 12.65
CA ARG A 274 10.82 0.80 11.91
C ARG A 274 11.96 1.48 12.65
N LYS A 275 11.87 1.59 13.99
CA LYS A 275 12.96 2.07 14.83
C LYS A 275 14.21 1.20 14.66
N TYR A 276 14.05 -0.12 14.67
CA TYR A 276 15.15 -1.04 14.40
C TYR A 276 15.72 -0.85 12.99
N LEU A 277 14.87 -0.82 11.96
CA LEU A 277 15.26 -0.65 10.56
C LEU A 277 16.06 0.65 10.34
N LEU A 278 15.63 1.76 10.95
CA LEU A 278 16.35 3.02 10.87
C LEU A 278 17.69 2.99 11.62
N ASN A 279 17.68 2.46 12.86
CA ASN A 279 18.84 2.45 13.73
C ASN A 279 19.91 1.44 13.27
N SER A 280 19.54 0.43 12.48
CA SER A 280 20.50 -0.47 11.82
C SER A 280 21.43 0.30 10.86
N GLY A 281 20.97 1.43 10.34
CA GLY A 281 21.70 2.23 9.34
C GLY A 281 21.67 1.62 7.93
N TYR A 282 20.86 0.58 7.70
CA TYR A 282 20.81 -0.13 6.40
C TYR A 282 19.75 0.42 5.46
N LEU A 283 18.75 1.19 5.95
CA LEU A 283 17.76 1.82 5.10
C LEU A 283 18.41 2.89 4.23
N ASP A 284 18.51 2.60 2.94
CA ASP A 284 19.18 3.42 1.94
C ASP A 284 18.21 4.43 1.29
N CYS A 285 17.07 3.89 0.83
CA CYS A 285 16.11 4.68 0.07
C CYS A 285 14.68 4.20 0.34
N VAL A 286 13.74 5.15 0.31
CA VAL A 286 12.29 4.87 0.29
C VAL A 286 11.70 5.52 -0.95
N ILE A 287 11.00 4.73 -1.76
CA ILE A 287 10.42 5.15 -3.03
C ILE A 287 8.91 5.00 -2.95
N SER A 288 8.17 6.10 -2.85
CA SER A 288 6.71 6.08 -2.96
C SER A 288 6.31 5.94 -4.42
N LEU A 289 5.54 4.91 -4.74
CA LEU A 289 5.13 4.57 -6.10
C LEU A 289 3.75 5.15 -6.44
N PRO A 290 3.39 5.27 -7.74
CA PRO A 290 2.06 5.68 -8.15
C PRO A 290 0.95 4.83 -7.54
N GLU A 291 -0.19 5.43 -7.25
CA GLU A 291 -1.37 4.71 -6.78
C GLU A 291 -1.89 3.73 -7.84
N ARG A 292 -2.69 2.74 -7.41
CA ARG A 292 -3.36 1.79 -8.31
C ARG A 292 -2.40 1.01 -9.23
N LEU A 293 -1.22 0.66 -8.75
CA LEU A 293 -0.30 -0.25 -9.46
C LEU A 293 -0.72 -1.72 -9.29
N LEU A 294 -1.29 -2.06 -8.14
CA LEU A 294 -1.80 -3.41 -7.86
C LEU A 294 -3.16 -3.62 -8.52
N GLU A 295 -3.31 -4.73 -9.26
CA GLU A 295 -4.47 -4.95 -10.14
C GLU A 295 -5.81 -5.07 -9.42
N ARG A 296 -5.81 -5.52 -8.14
CA ARG A 296 -7.02 -5.87 -7.37
C ARG A 296 -7.27 -5.01 -6.16
N THR A 297 -6.39 -4.07 -5.87
CA THR A 297 -6.51 -3.18 -4.72
C THR A 297 -6.07 -1.77 -5.07
N GLN A 298 -6.65 -0.79 -4.39
CA GLN A 298 -6.24 0.61 -4.51
C GLN A 298 -5.17 0.99 -3.47
N ILE A 299 -4.60 0.01 -2.78
CA ILE A 299 -3.57 0.25 -1.76
C ILE A 299 -2.33 0.82 -2.45
N GLY A 300 -1.87 2.00 -1.99
CA GLY A 300 -0.59 2.58 -2.38
C GLY A 300 0.56 1.72 -1.85
N VAL A 301 1.60 1.58 -2.64
CA VAL A 301 2.78 0.79 -2.30
C VAL A 301 4.06 1.61 -2.46
N SER A 302 5.06 1.22 -1.68
CA SER A 302 6.40 1.82 -1.72
C SER A 302 7.46 0.73 -1.74
N LEU A 303 8.61 1.04 -2.35
CA LEU A 303 9.79 0.20 -2.27
C LEU A 303 10.73 0.74 -1.19
N LEU A 304 11.15 -0.12 -0.28
CA LEU A 304 12.23 0.14 0.65
C LEU A 304 13.48 -0.55 0.12
N VAL A 305 14.54 0.22 -0.02
CA VAL A 305 15.84 -0.26 -0.46
C VAL A 305 16.78 -0.26 0.73
N PHE A 306 17.41 -1.39 0.99
CA PHE A 306 18.40 -1.55 2.04
C PHE A 306 19.76 -1.87 1.42
N ALA A 307 20.80 -1.27 1.97
CA ALA A 307 22.18 -1.56 1.60
C ALA A 307 23.03 -1.59 2.88
N ARG A 308 23.70 -2.72 3.09
CA ARG A 308 24.47 -2.97 4.31
C ARG A 308 25.91 -2.46 4.18
N LYS A 309 26.02 -1.20 3.79
CA LYS A 309 27.25 -0.44 3.71
C LYS A 309 27.26 0.52 4.91
N ASP A 310 28.31 1.21 5.20
CA ASP A 310 28.48 2.09 6.36
C ASP A 310 27.19 2.68 6.95
N LYS A 311 27.08 2.77 8.27
CA LYS A 311 25.90 3.33 8.96
C LYS A 311 25.53 4.69 8.38
N ARG A 312 24.35 4.80 7.81
CA ARG A 312 23.86 6.02 7.17
C ARG A 312 23.28 6.98 8.20
N GLU A 313 23.55 8.25 8.02
CA GLU A 313 22.99 9.33 8.82
C GLU A 313 21.72 9.92 8.19
N SER A 314 21.46 9.59 6.94
CA SER A 314 20.28 10.04 6.19
C SER A 314 19.73 8.94 5.28
N VAL A 315 18.46 9.06 4.92
CA VAL A 315 17.72 8.19 4.01
C VAL A 315 17.28 8.99 2.80
N THR A 316 17.46 8.45 1.60
CA THR A 316 16.95 9.07 0.37
C THR A 316 15.45 8.80 0.25
N MET A 317 14.64 9.86 0.26
CA MET A 317 13.20 9.80 0.01
C MET A 317 12.92 10.17 -1.43
N ILE A 318 12.21 9.32 -2.18
CA ILE A 318 11.84 9.55 -3.57
C ILE A 318 10.32 9.53 -3.70
N ASP A 319 9.74 10.63 -4.16
CA ASP A 319 8.32 10.73 -4.50
C ASP A 319 8.12 10.47 -6.00
N ALA A 320 7.84 9.23 -6.37
CA ALA A 320 7.54 8.82 -7.72
C ALA A 320 6.02 8.73 -7.99
N THR A 321 5.17 9.24 -7.09
CA THR A 321 3.70 9.09 -7.18
C THR A 321 3.08 9.76 -8.39
N SER A 322 3.74 10.78 -8.95
CA SER A 322 3.31 11.50 -10.16
C SER A 322 3.71 10.82 -11.47
N LEU A 323 4.59 9.83 -11.43
CA LEU A 323 5.12 9.14 -12.60
C LEU A 323 4.15 8.09 -13.15
N GLY A 324 4.47 7.61 -14.35
CA GLY A 324 3.74 6.52 -15.00
C GLY A 324 2.51 6.96 -15.78
N LYS A 325 1.89 5.97 -16.41
CA LYS A 325 0.70 6.13 -17.25
C LYS A 325 -0.55 5.70 -16.48
N LYS A 326 -1.53 6.58 -16.42
CA LYS A 326 -2.85 6.26 -15.85
C LYS A 326 -3.59 5.29 -16.75
N GLY A 327 -3.96 4.15 -16.22
CA GLY A 327 -4.77 3.14 -16.90
C GLY A 327 -6.22 3.14 -16.43
N ARG A 328 -7.10 2.49 -17.20
CA ARG A 328 -8.54 2.37 -16.85
C ARG A 328 -8.74 1.57 -15.57
N ARG A 329 -8.01 0.47 -15.39
CA ARG A 329 -8.10 -0.44 -14.23
C ARG A 329 -6.95 -0.20 -13.25
N PHE A 330 -5.73 -0.16 -13.74
CA PHE A 330 -4.51 0.04 -12.95
C PHE A 330 -3.52 0.93 -13.71
N ASN A 331 -2.62 1.55 -12.98
CA ASN A 331 -1.57 2.41 -13.53
C ASN A 331 -0.33 1.56 -13.85
N THR A 332 0.55 2.07 -14.71
CA THR A 332 1.80 1.39 -15.09
C THR A 332 2.95 2.38 -15.03
N ILE A 333 4.14 1.92 -14.63
CA ILE A 333 5.38 2.71 -14.70
C ILE A 333 6.01 2.49 -16.06
N LEU A 334 6.47 3.56 -16.70
CA LEU A 334 7.13 3.53 -18.00
C LEU A 334 8.64 3.28 -17.87
N GLY A 335 9.28 2.81 -18.95
CA GLY A 335 10.71 2.54 -18.92
C GLY A 335 11.56 3.77 -18.60
N GLU A 336 11.21 4.94 -19.13
CA GLU A 336 11.86 6.23 -18.82
C GLU A 336 11.73 6.63 -17.34
N ASP A 337 10.57 6.36 -16.74
CA ASP A 337 10.34 6.63 -15.31
C ASP A 337 11.15 5.67 -14.43
N ILE A 338 11.33 4.43 -14.87
CA ILE A 338 12.18 3.44 -14.19
C ILE A 338 13.61 3.95 -14.11
N GLU A 339 14.17 4.44 -15.22
CA GLU A 339 15.54 4.97 -15.23
C GLU A 339 15.69 6.17 -14.29
N LYS A 340 14.74 7.10 -14.28
CA LYS A 340 14.75 8.24 -13.34
C LYS A 340 14.78 7.77 -11.87
N ILE A 341 13.92 6.82 -11.52
CA ILE A 341 13.85 6.28 -10.16
C ILE A 341 15.15 5.57 -9.78
N VAL A 342 15.68 4.72 -10.68
CA VAL A 342 16.91 3.97 -10.44
C VAL A 342 18.11 4.92 -10.27
N ASN A 343 18.26 5.89 -11.17
CA ASN A 343 19.34 6.88 -11.10
C ASN A 343 19.28 7.68 -9.79
N ALA A 344 18.09 8.10 -9.39
CA ALA A 344 17.90 8.77 -8.11
C ALA A 344 18.26 7.88 -6.90
N ALA A 345 17.85 6.60 -6.92
CA ALA A 345 18.15 5.65 -5.86
C ALA A 345 19.65 5.32 -5.73
N TYR A 346 20.40 5.41 -6.84
CA TYR A 346 21.86 5.26 -6.86
C TYR A 346 22.63 6.57 -6.65
N GLY A 347 21.93 7.71 -6.59
CA GLY A 347 22.53 9.03 -6.43
C GLY A 347 23.14 9.62 -7.69
N PHE A 348 22.81 9.08 -8.89
CA PHE A 348 23.17 9.68 -10.17
C PHE A 348 22.31 10.92 -10.45
N ARG A 349 22.90 12.00 -10.97
CA ARG A 349 22.22 13.28 -11.18
C ARG A 349 22.00 13.59 -12.67
N ASP A 350 21.31 12.69 -13.36
CA ASP A 350 21.08 12.84 -14.82
C ASP A 350 19.95 13.84 -15.15
N ASP A 351 18.97 14.02 -14.23
CA ASP A 351 17.86 14.97 -14.36
C ASP A 351 17.75 15.78 -13.05
N GLU A 352 18.58 16.85 -12.94
CA GLU A 352 18.64 17.68 -11.74
C GLU A 352 17.28 18.29 -11.37
N SER A 353 16.53 18.78 -12.39
CA SER A 353 15.24 19.42 -12.16
C SER A 353 14.21 18.45 -11.57
N TRP A 354 14.15 17.22 -12.08
CA TRP A 354 13.26 16.20 -11.54
C TRP A 354 13.72 15.79 -10.13
N MET A 355 15.03 15.61 -9.94
CA MET A 355 15.56 15.19 -8.64
C MET A 355 15.32 16.24 -7.54
N GLU A 356 15.48 17.52 -7.82
CA GLU A 356 15.17 18.59 -6.87
C GLU A 356 13.70 18.57 -6.42
N ALA A 357 12.79 18.27 -7.33
CA ALA A 357 11.36 18.21 -7.04
C ALA A 357 10.93 16.92 -6.35
N HIS A 358 11.59 15.78 -6.61
CA HIS A 358 11.11 14.46 -6.25
C HIS A 358 12.06 13.64 -5.36
N CYS A 359 13.27 14.12 -5.11
CA CYS A 359 14.27 13.43 -4.28
C CYS A 359 14.72 14.30 -3.12
N LYS A 360 14.75 13.75 -1.92
CA LYS A 360 15.18 14.46 -0.71
C LYS A 360 16.01 13.55 0.18
N SER A 361 17.17 14.03 0.60
CA SER A 361 17.93 13.38 1.68
C SER A 361 17.36 13.84 3.03
N VAL A 362 16.83 12.92 3.81
CA VAL A 362 16.22 13.19 5.13
C VAL A 362 17.10 12.58 6.20
N SER A 363 17.48 13.37 7.20
CA SER A 363 18.33 12.88 8.29
C SER A 363 17.61 11.84 9.15
N CYS A 364 18.37 10.86 9.66
CA CYS A 364 17.81 9.90 10.61
C CYS A 364 17.25 10.53 11.88
N SER A 365 17.75 11.71 12.29
CA SER A 365 17.19 12.50 13.40
C SER A 365 15.79 13.02 13.07
N GLU A 366 15.60 13.58 11.88
CA GLU A 366 14.29 14.07 11.43
C GLU A 366 13.27 12.92 11.36
N ILE A 367 13.67 11.74 10.86
CA ILE A 367 12.78 10.57 10.81
C ILE A 367 12.40 10.08 12.22
N ARG A 368 13.32 10.16 13.20
CA ARG A 368 13.02 9.84 14.62
C ARG A 368 12.03 10.83 15.23
N GLU A 369 12.21 12.11 14.97
CA GLU A 369 11.32 13.18 15.45
C GLU A 369 9.91 13.03 14.87
N GLU A 370 9.79 12.54 13.63
CA GLU A 370 8.52 12.21 12.97
C GLU A 370 7.94 10.85 13.38
N GLY A 371 8.42 10.24 14.47
CA GLY A 371 7.89 8.98 15.01
C GLY A 371 8.20 7.77 14.14
N TYR A 372 9.35 7.78 13.47
CA TYR A 372 9.79 6.73 12.54
C TYR A 372 8.82 6.55 11.35
N ASP A 373 8.25 7.62 10.84
CA ASP A 373 7.47 7.60 9.61
C ASP A 373 8.40 7.51 8.40
N PHE A 374 8.20 6.47 7.56
CA PHE A 374 9.00 6.22 6.35
C PHE A 374 8.30 6.67 5.07
N SER A 375 7.14 7.33 5.16
CA SER A 375 6.41 7.82 3.98
C SER A 375 7.19 8.95 3.30
N ALA A 376 7.79 8.70 2.14
CA ALA A 376 8.60 9.70 1.44
C ALA A 376 7.82 11.01 1.20
N ARG A 377 6.58 10.90 0.72
CA ARG A 377 5.71 12.04 0.43
C ARG A 377 5.55 13.02 1.59
N ARG A 378 5.51 12.54 2.84
CA ARG A 378 5.40 13.37 4.04
C ARG A 378 6.50 14.44 4.11
N TYR A 379 7.72 14.08 3.74
CA TYR A 379 8.88 14.99 3.82
C TYR A 379 8.88 16.05 2.73
N PHE A 380 8.22 15.81 1.59
CA PHE A 380 7.99 16.81 0.54
C PHE A 380 6.86 17.76 0.93
N GLU A 381 5.74 17.24 1.39
CA GLU A 381 4.60 18.05 1.84
C GLU A 381 5.00 18.96 2.99
N LYS A 382 5.77 18.48 3.97
CA LYS A 382 6.26 19.29 5.11
C LYS A 382 7.18 20.43 4.68
N ALA A 383 8.03 20.22 3.69
CA ALA A 383 8.94 21.26 3.20
C ALA A 383 8.20 22.42 2.51
N SER A 384 7.02 22.17 1.96
CA SER A 384 6.17 23.18 1.33
C SER A 384 5.25 23.93 2.30
N LEU A 385 5.21 23.54 3.59
CA LEU A 385 4.35 24.19 4.57
C LEU A 385 4.88 25.58 4.93
N PRO A 386 4.00 26.59 4.99
CA PRO A 386 4.39 27.95 5.33
C PRO A 386 4.88 28.02 6.79
N LYS A 387 5.95 28.78 7.02
CA LYS A 387 6.43 29.12 8.35
C LYS A 387 5.73 30.38 8.82
N PHE A 388 5.01 30.30 9.93
CA PHE A 388 4.37 31.45 10.55
C PHE A 388 5.32 32.15 11.51
N SER A 389 5.41 33.47 11.45
CA SER A 389 6.24 34.28 12.37
C SER A 389 5.77 34.14 13.83
N ASN A 390 4.43 34.10 14.03
CA ASN A 390 3.78 33.81 15.32
C ASN A 390 2.97 32.54 15.17
N SER A 391 3.41 31.45 15.80
CA SER A 391 2.75 30.14 15.73
C SER A 391 2.77 29.40 17.06
N ALA A 392 1.73 28.61 17.31
CA ALA A 392 1.66 27.69 18.42
C ALA A 392 1.36 26.27 17.91
N ARG A 393 1.57 25.24 18.75
CA ARG A 393 0.99 23.92 18.48
C ARG A 393 -0.50 23.98 18.71
N PHE A 394 -1.26 23.30 17.87
CA PHE A 394 -2.71 23.24 18.05
C PHE A 394 -3.10 22.72 19.44
N GLY A 395 -2.36 21.72 19.96
CA GLY A 395 -2.54 21.20 21.31
C GLY A 395 -2.38 22.23 22.43
N ASP A 396 -1.53 23.25 22.23
CA ASP A 396 -1.28 24.29 23.25
C ASP A 396 -2.50 25.22 23.46
N VAL A 397 -3.36 25.34 22.43
CA VAL A 397 -4.58 26.15 22.46
C VAL A 397 -5.84 25.34 22.79
N LEU A 398 -5.70 24.03 23.04
CA LEU A 398 -6.79 23.15 23.42
C LEU A 398 -6.91 23.04 24.95
N ILE A 399 -8.14 22.99 25.45
CA ILE A 399 -8.46 22.50 26.79
C ILE A 399 -8.49 20.99 26.74
N GLU A 400 -9.22 20.44 25.78
CA GLU A 400 -9.36 19.01 25.54
C GLU A 400 -9.74 18.71 24.09
N THR A 401 -9.49 17.49 23.66
CA THR A 401 -9.96 16.98 22.37
C THR A 401 -10.49 15.57 22.57
N GLU A 402 -11.71 15.36 22.16
CA GLU A 402 -12.40 14.09 22.34
C GLU A 402 -12.99 13.59 21.02
N ARG A 403 -13.19 12.30 20.96
CA ARG A 403 -13.81 11.62 19.82
C ARG A 403 -15.27 11.31 20.14
N GLY A 404 -16.14 11.47 19.16
CA GLY A 404 -17.53 11.04 19.26
C GLY A 404 -17.70 9.52 19.42
N ALA A 405 -18.93 9.08 19.70
CA ALA A 405 -19.26 7.69 19.95
C ALA A 405 -19.15 6.80 18.72
N ALA A 406 -18.60 5.62 18.90
CA ALA A 406 -18.68 4.55 17.93
C ALA A 406 -19.98 3.75 18.18
N ILE A 407 -21.04 4.09 17.45
CA ILE A 407 -22.31 3.35 17.44
C ILE A 407 -22.31 2.45 16.20
N ALA A 408 -22.53 1.15 16.38
CA ALA A 408 -22.63 0.23 15.26
C ALA A 408 -23.91 0.53 14.45
N SER A 409 -23.86 0.34 13.12
CA SER A 409 -25.00 0.64 12.25
C SER A 409 -26.28 -0.12 12.66
N ARG A 410 -26.14 -1.32 13.20
CA ARG A 410 -27.29 -2.11 13.70
C ARG A 410 -27.92 -1.53 14.96
N GLU A 411 -27.10 -0.91 15.83
CA GLU A 411 -27.56 -0.26 17.06
C GLU A 411 -28.17 1.12 16.77
N MET A 412 -27.76 1.76 15.67
CA MET A 412 -28.25 3.09 15.31
C MET A 412 -29.76 3.09 15.05
N ASP A 413 -30.28 2.11 14.32
CA ASP A 413 -31.71 2.01 14.01
C ASP A 413 -32.57 1.83 15.27
N ASP A 414 -32.03 1.12 16.28
CA ASP A 414 -32.69 0.91 17.58
C ASP A 414 -32.65 2.16 18.47
N LEU A 415 -31.60 2.97 18.34
CA LEU A 415 -31.37 4.16 19.15
C LEU A 415 -32.06 5.42 18.60
N VAL A 416 -32.38 5.48 17.31
CA VAL A 416 -33.12 6.61 16.73
C VAL A 416 -34.53 6.67 17.30
N ALA A 417 -34.92 7.84 17.81
CA ALA A 417 -36.25 8.07 18.32
C ALA A 417 -37.25 8.40 17.20
N HIS A 418 -38.36 7.64 17.13
CA HIS A 418 -39.49 7.96 16.26
C HIS A 418 -40.50 8.90 16.98
N GLY A 419 -40.00 9.92 17.68
CA GLY A 419 -40.78 10.84 18.50
C GLY A 419 -39.85 11.74 19.33
N LYS A 420 -40.20 12.00 20.60
CA LYS A 420 -39.35 12.82 21.48
C LYS A 420 -38.14 12.05 21.97
N GLY A 421 -36.95 12.34 21.42
CA GLY A 421 -35.67 11.87 21.92
C GLY A 421 -35.10 12.75 23.05
N VAL A 422 -34.03 12.28 23.68
CA VAL A 422 -33.34 12.97 24.79
C VAL A 422 -32.12 13.80 24.32
N CYS A 423 -31.57 13.49 23.15
CA CYS A 423 -30.45 14.22 22.55
C CYS A 423 -30.48 14.13 21.03
N TYR A 424 -29.67 14.96 20.37
CA TYR A 424 -29.45 14.94 18.93
C TYR A 424 -28.16 14.21 18.58
N TYR A 425 -28.11 13.59 17.39
CA TYR A 425 -26.91 12.89 16.88
C TYR A 425 -26.35 13.61 15.66
N LEU A 426 -25.12 14.12 15.79
CA LEU A 426 -24.39 14.80 14.73
C LEU A 426 -23.38 13.87 14.08
N SER A 427 -23.55 13.59 12.81
CA SER A 427 -22.63 12.86 11.96
C SER A 427 -22.05 13.75 10.86
N PRO A 428 -20.99 13.33 10.13
CA PRO A 428 -20.43 14.12 9.02
C PRO A 428 -21.43 14.47 7.92
N SER A 429 -22.49 13.68 7.72
CA SER A 429 -23.55 13.98 6.73
C SER A 429 -24.36 15.23 7.08
N HIS A 430 -24.44 15.58 8.35
CA HIS A 430 -25.18 16.75 8.84
C HIS A 430 -24.34 18.04 8.87
N ILE A 431 -23.09 17.98 8.43
CA ILE A 431 -22.24 19.16 8.27
C ILE A 431 -22.01 19.38 6.78
N ASP A 432 -22.44 20.52 6.27
CA ASP A 432 -22.23 20.88 4.88
C ASP A 432 -21.75 22.33 4.76
N ASN A 433 -20.59 22.51 4.07
CA ASN A 433 -19.87 23.78 4.00
C ASN A 433 -19.68 24.48 5.37
N GLY A 434 -19.47 23.67 6.42
CA GLY A 434 -19.25 24.15 7.77
C GLY A 434 -20.52 24.59 8.52
N VAL A 435 -21.70 24.41 7.93
CA VAL A 435 -23.02 24.64 8.55
C VAL A 435 -23.50 23.29 9.12
N ILE A 436 -23.92 23.30 10.37
CA ILE A 436 -24.59 22.17 11.01
C ILE A 436 -26.08 22.24 10.66
N SER A 437 -26.64 21.14 10.20
CA SER A 437 -28.08 21.03 9.92
C SER A 437 -28.91 21.23 11.20
N SER A 438 -30.00 21.94 11.10
CA SER A 438 -31.00 22.02 12.19
C SER A 438 -31.84 20.75 12.32
N ASP A 439 -31.86 19.91 11.26
CA ASP A 439 -32.60 18.64 11.23
C ASP A 439 -31.65 17.51 11.56
N LEU A 440 -31.39 17.30 12.86
CA LEU A 440 -30.57 16.20 13.36
C LEU A 440 -31.50 15.08 13.87
N PRO A 441 -31.09 13.80 13.66
CA PRO A 441 -31.85 12.68 14.22
C PRO A 441 -31.82 12.73 15.75
N GLU A 442 -32.98 12.52 16.36
CA GLU A 442 -33.10 12.42 17.80
C GLU A 442 -32.80 11.01 18.27
N MET A 443 -32.15 10.88 19.44
CA MET A 443 -31.79 9.61 20.05
C MET A 443 -32.63 9.37 21.31
N LYS A 444 -33.03 8.10 21.52
CA LYS A 444 -33.83 7.65 22.67
C LYS A 444 -33.10 7.78 24.01
N GLU A 445 -31.77 7.62 23.99
CA GLU A 445 -30.93 7.70 25.18
C GLU A 445 -29.56 8.30 24.85
N LEU A 446 -28.91 8.86 25.85
CA LEU A 446 -27.52 9.30 25.76
C LEU A 446 -26.60 8.08 25.82
N PRO A 447 -25.80 7.81 24.76
CA PRO A 447 -24.80 6.78 24.83
C PRO A 447 -23.79 7.07 25.95
N ARG A 448 -23.34 6.06 26.67
CA ARG A 448 -22.41 6.22 27.81
C ARG A 448 -21.10 6.87 27.37
N LYS A 449 -20.66 7.93 28.08
CA LYS A 449 -19.41 8.67 27.89
C LYS A 449 -19.24 9.28 26.48
N ILE A 450 -20.05 10.26 26.17
CA ILE A 450 -19.88 11.08 24.95
C ILE A 450 -19.66 12.52 25.38
N PRO A 451 -18.71 13.23 24.72
CA PRO A 451 -18.55 14.66 24.97
C PRO A 451 -19.80 15.41 24.56
N GLU A 452 -20.36 16.19 25.47
CA GLU A 452 -21.39 17.18 25.15
C GLU A 452 -20.72 18.39 24.48
N LEU A 453 -21.34 18.90 23.43
CA LEU A 453 -20.87 20.09 22.74
C LEU A 453 -21.22 21.35 23.53
N ASN A 454 -20.29 22.28 23.56
CA ASN A 454 -20.48 23.61 24.13
C ASN A 454 -20.31 24.67 23.05
N ALA A 455 -21.02 25.79 23.20
CA ALA A 455 -20.88 26.94 22.29
C ALA A 455 -19.39 27.34 22.11
N GLY A 456 -18.97 27.40 20.85
CA GLY A 456 -17.59 27.70 20.45
C GLY A 456 -16.65 26.47 20.37
N ASP A 457 -17.14 25.26 20.59
CA ASP A 457 -16.37 24.07 20.28
C ASP A 457 -16.14 23.95 18.77
N LEU A 458 -14.92 23.61 18.38
CA LEU A 458 -14.57 23.36 16.99
C LEU A 458 -14.75 21.88 16.69
N ILE A 459 -15.53 21.58 15.65
CA ILE A 459 -15.82 20.23 15.18
C ILE A 459 -15.00 19.96 13.92
N LEU A 460 -14.24 18.88 13.91
CA LEU A 460 -13.42 18.45 12.77
C LEU A 460 -13.81 17.03 12.33
N MET A 461 -13.92 16.82 11.02
CA MET A 461 -14.05 15.47 10.49
C MET A 461 -12.71 14.73 10.62
N ARG A 462 -12.73 13.56 11.25
CA ARG A 462 -11.56 12.73 11.50
C ARG A 462 -11.15 11.87 10.31
N THR A 463 -12.14 11.31 9.60
CA THR A 463 -11.92 10.35 8.50
C THR A 463 -12.62 10.78 7.24
N GLY A 464 -11.96 10.64 6.09
CA GLY A 464 -12.48 11.01 4.78
C GLY A 464 -12.00 12.39 4.30
N ALA A 465 -12.82 13.11 3.54
CA ALA A 465 -12.47 14.45 3.08
C ALA A 465 -12.35 15.40 4.27
N THR A 466 -11.16 15.91 4.52
CA THR A 466 -10.80 16.78 5.66
C THR A 466 -11.44 18.17 5.63
N SER A 467 -12.40 18.40 4.74
CA SER A 467 -13.02 19.71 4.51
C SER A 467 -14.22 20.04 5.40
N LYS A 468 -14.67 19.10 6.27
CA LYS A 468 -15.81 19.38 7.13
C LYS A 468 -15.37 19.91 8.49
N ILE A 469 -15.47 21.22 8.67
CA ILE A 469 -15.09 21.94 9.87
C ILE A 469 -16.27 22.84 10.27
N ALA A 470 -16.72 22.73 11.52
CA ALA A 470 -17.80 23.57 12.03
C ALA A 470 -17.45 24.18 13.39
N VAL A 471 -18.00 25.32 13.71
CA VAL A 471 -18.04 25.86 15.06
C VAL A 471 -19.45 25.63 15.59
N PHE A 472 -19.56 25.04 16.78
CA PHE A 472 -20.84 24.80 17.41
C PHE A 472 -21.39 26.10 18.03
N GLU A 473 -22.59 26.51 17.64
CA GLU A 473 -23.21 27.76 18.10
C GLU A 473 -24.25 27.57 19.22
N ASP A 474 -24.56 26.30 19.58
CA ASP A 474 -25.50 25.90 20.62
C ASP A 474 -26.96 26.35 20.33
N ASP A 475 -27.37 26.19 19.07
CA ASP A 475 -28.72 26.56 18.60
C ASP A 475 -29.78 25.45 18.86
N PHE A 476 -29.46 24.47 19.71
CA PHE A 476 -30.30 23.29 19.97
C PHE A 476 -30.88 23.30 21.37
N ASP A 477 -32.12 22.81 21.49
CA ASP A 477 -32.87 22.70 22.75
C ASP A 477 -32.52 21.44 23.57
N LYS A 478 -31.69 20.54 23.04
CA LYS A 478 -31.23 19.31 23.65
C LYS A 478 -29.75 19.13 23.43
N PRO A 479 -29.06 18.33 24.27
CA PRO A 479 -27.66 17.98 24.07
C PRO A 479 -27.42 17.40 22.67
N VAL A 480 -26.29 17.77 22.04
CA VAL A 480 -25.84 17.21 20.76
C VAL A 480 -24.65 16.31 20.99
N VAL A 481 -24.77 15.07 20.53
CA VAL A 481 -23.71 14.04 20.62
C VAL A 481 -23.09 13.76 19.26
N LEU A 482 -21.78 13.49 19.24
CA LEU A 482 -21.01 13.33 18.03
C LEU A 482 -20.83 11.87 17.62
N SER A 483 -20.82 11.62 16.32
CA SER A 483 -20.37 10.35 15.75
C SER A 483 -18.86 10.14 15.89
N ALA A 484 -18.41 8.90 15.89
CA ALA A 484 -16.99 8.53 15.96
C ALA A 484 -16.11 9.10 14.86
N ASN A 485 -16.69 9.57 13.76
CA ASN A 485 -15.96 10.17 12.64
C ASN A 485 -15.75 11.68 12.81
N LEU A 486 -16.23 12.25 13.91
CA LEU A 486 -16.03 13.63 14.28
C LEU A 486 -15.17 13.73 15.55
N LEU A 487 -14.38 14.79 15.61
CA LEU A 487 -13.62 15.22 16.79
C LEU A 487 -14.22 16.53 17.29
N VAL A 488 -14.37 16.65 18.61
CA VAL A 488 -14.59 17.95 19.25
C VAL A 488 -13.27 18.46 19.79
N CYS A 489 -12.97 19.72 19.47
CA CYS A 489 -11.80 20.44 19.97
C CYS A 489 -12.29 21.61 20.84
N ARG A 490 -12.14 21.49 22.15
CA ARG A 490 -12.51 22.55 23.10
C ARG A 490 -11.36 23.52 23.25
N LEU A 491 -11.59 24.78 22.89
CA LEU A 491 -10.55 25.79 22.74
C LEU A 491 -10.38 26.64 23.99
N LYS A 492 -9.13 27.05 24.27
CA LYS A 492 -8.81 28.13 25.21
C LYS A 492 -9.14 29.46 24.56
N LYS A 493 -10.36 29.96 24.81
CA LYS A 493 -10.93 31.17 24.16
C LYS A 493 -10.19 32.47 24.48
N ASP A 494 -9.34 32.47 25.49
CA ASP A 494 -8.38 33.53 25.83
C ASP A 494 -7.16 33.55 24.92
N LEU A 495 -6.83 32.43 24.29
CA LEU A 495 -5.69 32.28 23.39
C LEU A 495 -6.07 32.28 21.92
N VAL A 496 -7.21 31.65 21.58
CA VAL A 496 -7.63 31.50 20.18
C VAL A 496 -9.14 31.70 20.01
N ASP A 497 -9.48 32.47 18.98
CA ASP A 497 -10.88 32.67 18.56
C ASP A 497 -11.32 31.48 17.69
N PRO A 498 -12.47 30.81 18.00
CA PRO A 498 -12.95 29.66 17.24
C PRO A 498 -13.20 29.94 15.75
N TRP A 499 -13.72 31.12 15.42
CA TRP A 499 -14.00 31.51 14.04
C TRP A 499 -12.75 31.90 13.26
N PHE A 500 -11.75 32.48 13.93
CA PHE A 500 -10.43 32.67 13.35
C PHE A 500 -9.82 31.32 12.98
N LEU A 501 -9.86 30.37 13.90
CA LEU A 501 -9.28 29.04 13.69
C LEU A 501 -10.00 28.29 12.57
N LYS A 502 -11.35 28.35 12.53
CA LYS A 502 -12.13 27.81 11.42
C LYS A 502 -11.73 28.46 10.09
N ALA A 503 -11.64 29.77 10.03
CA ALA A 503 -11.22 30.49 8.82
C ALA A 503 -9.83 30.07 8.34
N PHE A 504 -8.89 29.91 9.26
CA PHE A 504 -7.56 29.41 8.94
C PHE A 504 -7.59 27.98 8.39
N LEU A 505 -8.25 27.05 9.09
CA LEU A 505 -8.29 25.64 8.69
C LEU A 505 -9.03 25.40 7.36
N GLU A 506 -9.98 26.26 7.01
CA GLU A 506 -10.68 26.23 5.71
C GLU A 506 -9.93 26.97 4.60
N SER A 507 -8.88 27.73 4.91
CA SER A 507 -8.01 28.34 3.91
C SER A 507 -7.22 27.27 3.14
N GLU A 508 -6.68 27.63 1.98
CA GLU A 508 -5.80 26.73 1.19
C GLU A 508 -4.63 26.21 2.03
N THR A 509 -3.99 27.12 2.77
CA THR A 509 -2.89 26.79 3.71
C THR A 509 -3.34 25.81 4.79
N GLY A 510 -4.45 26.09 5.47
CA GLY A 510 -4.97 25.22 6.53
C GLY A 510 -5.36 23.85 6.03
N ARG A 511 -6.00 23.76 4.85
CA ARG A 511 -6.33 22.49 4.20
C ARG A 511 -5.10 21.69 3.82
N THR A 512 -4.05 22.35 3.31
CA THR A 512 -2.77 21.71 3.01
C THR A 512 -2.14 21.12 4.26
N ILE A 513 -2.13 21.88 5.37
CA ILE A 513 -1.60 21.40 6.66
C ILE A 513 -2.43 20.23 7.20
N LEU A 514 -3.75 20.32 7.20
CA LEU A 514 -4.62 19.21 7.61
C LEU A 514 -4.41 17.96 6.77
N SER A 515 -4.23 18.12 5.46
CA SER A 515 -3.96 17.01 4.54
C SER A 515 -2.60 16.36 4.83
N SER A 516 -1.58 17.15 5.19
CA SER A 516 -0.23 16.64 5.49
C SER A 516 -0.16 15.83 6.78
N ILE A 517 -1.05 16.09 7.75
CA ILE A 517 -1.12 15.32 9.01
C ILE A 517 -2.11 14.15 8.95
N ALA A 518 -2.92 14.05 7.89
CA ALA A 518 -3.88 12.97 7.70
C ALA A 518 -3.19 11.72 7.18
N ILE A 519 -3.44 10.58 7.81
CA ILE A 519 -2.79 9.29 7.57
C ILE A 519 -3.78 8.33 6.91
N GLY A 520 -3.37 7.63 5.87
CA GLY A 520 -4.15 6.60 5.18
C GLY A 520 -4.10 6.74 3.66
N SER A 521 -3.98 5.61 2.95
CA SER A 521 -3.90 5.58 1.48
C SER A 521 -5.27 5.61 0.78
N VAL A 522 -6.29 5.00 1.38
CA VAL A 522 -7.66 4.94 0.81
C VAL A 522 -8.62 5.83 1.59
N ILE A 523 -8.58 5.74 2.91
CA ILE A 523 -9.36 6.61 3.79
C ILE A 523 -8.39 7.34 4.70
N LYS A 524 -8.17 8.62 4.41
CA LYS A 524 -7.33 9.48 5.23
C LYS A 524 -7.99 9.70 6.60
N SER A 525 -7.21 9.63 7.67
CA SER A 525 -7.70 9.94 9.02
C SER A 525 -6.67 10.75 9.81
N ILE A 526 -7.16 11.67 10.64
CA ILE A 526 -6.34 12.52 11.51
C ILE A 526 -6.30 11.87 12.90
N SER A 527 -5.08 11.65 13.43
CA SER A 527 -4.89 11.21 14.82
C SER A 527 -4.93 12.40 15.77
N LEU A 528 -5.37 12.17 17.02
CA LEU A 528 -5.36 13.22 18.04
C LEU A 528 -3.95 13.75 18.30
N LYS A 529 -2.95 12.89 18.25
CA LYS A 529 -1.54 13.26 18.41
C LYS A 529 -1.08 14.18 17.28
N SER A 530 -1.27 13.77 16.01
CA SER A 530 -0.87 14.57 14.85
C SER A 530 -1.58 15.92 14.80
N LEU A 531 -2.87 15.95 15.20
CA LEU A 531 -3.63 17.19 15.31
C LEU A 531 -3.04 18.12 16.38
N GLY A 532 -2.69 17.59 17.56
CA GLY A 532 -2.09 18.37 18.65
C GLY A 532 -0.71 18.94 18.31
N GLU A 533 0.09 18.22 17.52
CA GLU A 533 1.43 18.64 17.08
C GLU A 533 1.40 19.64 15.91
N MET A 534 0.27 19.80 15.25
CA MET A 534 0.08 20.69 14.10
C MET A 534 0.38 22.14 14.48
N ARG A 535 1.15 22.85 13.67
CA ARG A 535 1.44 24.28 13.85
C ARG A 535 0.32 25.12 13.22
N ILE A 536 -0.21 26.08 14.01
CA ILE A 536 -1.20 27.05 13.58
C ILE A 536 -0.65 28.48 13.76
N PRO A 537 -1.07 29.45 12.93
CA PRO A 537 -0.77 30.85 13.20
C PRO A 537 -1.50 31.31 14.47
N LEU A 538 -0.84 32.07 15.30
CA LEU A 538 -1.44 32.64 16.51
C LEU A 538 -1.10 34.13 16.62
N PRO A 539 -1.69 35.00 15.78
CA PRO A 539 -1.50 36.43 15.90
C PRO A 539 -2.17 36.98 17.18
N PRO A 540 -1.89 38.22 17.59
CA PRO A 540 -2.56 38.85 18.71
C PRO A 540 -4.09 38.75 18.58
N MET A 541 -4.80 38.65 19.71
CA MET A 541 -6.26 38.41 19.76
C MET A 541 -7.06 39.46 18.96
N GLU A 542 -6.62 40.71 18.88
CA GLU A 542 -7.25 41.75 18.07
C GLU A 542 -7.25 41.37 16.58
N GLY A 543 -6.12 40.90 16.06
CA GLY A 543 -5.99 40.42 14.69
C GLY A 543 -6.86 39.18 14.43
N GLN A 544 -6.89 38.25 15.39
CA GLN A 544 -7.77 37.06 15.29
C GLN A 544 -9.25 37.48 15.20
N ARG A 545 -9.72 38.38 16.07
CA ARG A 545 -11.10 38.90 16.07
C ARG A 545 -11.46 39.64 14.79
N ALA A 546 -10.50 40.35 14.18
CA ALA A 546 -10.72 41.02 12.91
C ALA A 546 -10.99 40.01 11.78
N VAL A 547 -10.17 38.98 11.68
CA VAL A 547 -10.33 37.86 10.71
C VAL A 547 -11.63 37.12 10.99
N ALA A 548 -11.89 36.75 12.25
CA ALA A 548 -13.10 36.05 12.68
C ALA A 548 -14.37 36.77 12.27
N ARG A 549 -14.46 38.11 12.50
CA ARG A 549 -15.59 38.92 12.09
C ARG A 549 -15.79 38.91 10.57
N ALA A 550 -14.74 39.20 9.82
CA ALA A 550 -14.81 39.25 8.37
C ALA A 550 -15.21 37.88 7.75
N PHE A 551 -14.76 36.80 8.34
CA PHE A 551 -15.12 35.44 7.91
C PHE A 551 -16.59 35.13 8.28
N ARG A 552 -16.99 35.42 9.51
CA ARG A 552 -18.36 35.17 10.01
C ARG A 552 -19.42 35.93 9.22
N GLU A 553 -19.17 37.18 8.87
CA GLU A 553 -20.09 37.95 8.01
C GLU A 553 -20.33 37.27 6.65
N LYS A 554 -19.26 36.77 6.02
CA LYS A 554 -19.37 36.05 4.76
C LYS A 554 -20.05 34.69 4.93
N PHE A 555 -19.74 34.00 6.03
CA PHE A 555 -20.34 32.71 6.38
C PHE A 555 -21.86 32.84 6.63
N ASP A 556 -22.28 33.83 7.39
CA ASP A 556 -23.68 34.09 7.66
C ASP A 556 -24.46 34.49 6.39
N ARG A 557 -23.81 35.25 5.50
CA ARG A 557 -24.38 35.56 4.19
C ARG A 557 -24.55 34.32 3.33
N MET A 558 -23.56 33.45 3.32
CA MET A 558 -23.63 32.16 2.61
C MET A 558 -24.74 31.29 3.17
N ARG A 559 -24.91 31.21 4.50
CA ARG A 559 -25.95 30.46 5.18
C ARG A 559 -27.35 30.97 4.78
N LYS A 560 -27.55 32.29 4.74
CA LYS A 560 -28.83 32.91 4.29
C LYS A 560 -29.14 32.60 2.83
N LEU A 561 -28.20 32.81 1.92
CA LEU A 561 -28.37 32.52 0.49
C LEU A 561 -28.74 31.06 0.24
N ARG A 562 -28.19 30.18 1.04
CA ARG A 562 -28.48 28.74 0.95
C ARG A 562 -29.91 28.43 1.41
N GLN A 563 -30.35 29.00 2.51
CA GLN A 563 -31.73 28.84 2.99
C GLN A 563 -32.75 29.39 1.97
N GLU A 564 -32.43 30.52 1.33
CA GLU A 564 -33.23 31.06 0.24
C GLU A 564 -33.27 30.10 -0.96
N LEU A 565 -32.14 29.54 -1.36
CA LEU A 565 -32.07 28.55 -2.44
C LEU A 565 -32.86 27.28 -2.14
N GLU A 566 -32.75 26.74 -0.93
CA GLU A 566 -33.52 25.57 -0.49
C GLU A 566 -35.01 25.83 -0.50
N THR A 567 -35.43 27.03 -0.11
CA THR A 567 -36.83 27.47 -0.15
C THR A 567 -37.34 27.51 -1.59
N VAL A 568 -36.60 28.15 -2.50
CA VAL A 568 -36.97 28.22 -3.92
C VAL A 568 -37.02 26.83 -4.55
N CYS A 569 -36.05 25.97 -4.25
CA CYS A 569 -36.06 24.58 -4.73
C CYS A 569 -37.27 23.79 -4.23
N ARG A 570 -37.72 24.04 -2.99
CA ARG A 570 -38.94 23.43 -2.44
C ARG A 570 -40.18 23.95 -3.17
N GLU A 571 -40.29 25.26 -3.34
CA GLU A 571 -41.38 25.88 -4.10
C GLU A 571 -41.46 25.35 -5.54
N MET A 572 -40.31 25.17 -6.21
CA MET A 572 -40.26 24.58 -7.55
C MET A 572 -40.81 23.14 -7.59
N THR A 573 -40.60 22.35 -6.55
CA THR A 573 -41.11 20.96 -6.47
C THR A 573 -42.61 20.93 -6.14
N GLU A 574 -43.15 22.00 -5.59
CA GLU A 574 -44.58 22.12 -5.26
C GLU A 574 -45.45 22.65 -6.42
N VAL A 575 -44.84 23.17 -7.48
CA VAL A 575 -45.56 23.68 -8.67
C VAL A 575 -46.43 22.61 -9.36
N PHE A 576 -46.09 21.31 -9.18
CA PHE A 576 -46.84 20.19 -9.74
C PHE A 576 -47.67 19.40 -8.71
N LYS A 577 -47.81 19.89 -7.47
CA LYS A 577 -48.77 19.37 -6.50
C LYS A 577 -50.09 20.18 -6.55
#